data_451c58a6646f5d05d02d004ba13e4875
#
_entry.id   451c58a6646f5d05d02d004ba13e4875
#
_cell.length_a   1.000
_cell.length_b   1.000
_cell.length_c   1.000
_cell.angle_alpha   90.00
_cell.angle_beta   90.00
_cell.angle_gamma   90.00
#
_symmetry.space_group_name_H-M   'P 1'
#
loop_
_entity.id
_entity.type
_entity.pdbx_description
1 polymer ?
#
loop_
_entity_poly.entity_id
_entity_poly.type
_entity_poly.pdbx_seq_one_letter_code
_entity_poly.pdbx_strand_id
1 'polypeptide(L)'
;ITVWSPQEDQAKESGNWLGTMCDKFAAAHPNWKLTFKYGVCPEGEAKTQVTQDPSAAADVYMLANDNIGDLVAAKAISKLGGTALDAVKSQNTDLIVNTVTYEGGVYAVPFTSNTWFMYYDKRVFSEDDVKSLDKMLEKGKVSFPLSNSWYNVAFYAGNGCTLFGGNNDASAGIDYSGEKAVAATKYLVNLVKNKNFSNDADGSGIKGLKNGSVNAVFSGTWDYNNVADALGAENVGIVQLPTAKIDGKEVQLKSFAGSKAIGVNPNTKYPQVAVALASFLGSTEAQKEHYKTRNTIPTDKSLLEDPEIASDALATAQGNTIANTSIMQPFVAGMSNYWSNAENMGKAILSGGVTEKNAAEKTEALNTAFNTK
;
A
#
# COMPACT_ATOMS: atom_id res chain seq x y z
N ILE A 1 -11.86 -16.07 23.44
CA ILE A 1 -11.30 -14.98 22.62
C ILE A 1 -12.16 -14.81 21.39
N THR A 2 -12.65 -13.60 21.16
CA THR A 2 -13.37 -13.23 19.93
C THR A 2 -12.36 -12.63 18.94
N VAL A 3 -12.37 -13.12 17.70
CA VAL A 3 -11.47 -12.65 16.63
C VAL A 3 -12.29 -12.22 15.43
N TRP A 4 -12.06 -11.00 14.92
CA TRP A 4 -12.70 -10.51 13.70
C TRP A 4 -11.68 -10.42 12.54
N SER A 5 -12.09 -10.95 11.40
CA SER A 5 -11.31 -10.91 10.16
C SER A 5 -12.23 -10.81 8.94
N PRO A 6 -11.70 -10.56 7.73
CA PRO A 6 -12.46 -10.73 6.52
C PRO A 6 -13.06 -12.13 6.39
N GLN A 7 -14.18 -12.22 5.66
CA GLN A 7 -14.87 -13.49 5.40
C GLN A 7 -13.95 -14.53 4.74
N GLU A 8 -13.09 -14.06 3.83
CA GLU A 8 -12.18 -14.93 3.05
C GLU A 8 -11.13 -15.63 3.91
N ASP A 9 -10.74 -15.05 5.06
CA ASP A 9 -9.79 -15.68 5.99
C ASP A 9 -10.44 -16.79 6.84
N GLN A 10 -11.79 -16.82 6.87
CA GLN A 10 -12.59 -17.78 7.63
C GLN A 10 -13.25 -18.83 6.75
N ALA A 11 -13.40 -18.54 5.45
CA ALA A 11 -14.12 -19.42 4.53
C ALA A 11 -13.36 -20.72 4.28
N LYS A 12 -14.08 -21.85 4.32
CA LYS A 12 -13.50 -23.20 4.08
C LYS A 12 -12.99 -23.34 2.65
N GLU A 13 -13.67 -22.77 1.69
CA GLU A 13 -13.31 -22.74 0.28
C GLU A 13 -12.01 -21.95 0.02
N SER A 14 -11.67 -21.02 0.91
CA SER A 14 -10.42 -20.24 0.88
C SER A 14 -9.35 -20.79 1.86
N GLY A 15 -9.53 -22.02 2.38
CA GLY A 15 -8.54 -22.69 3.25
C GLY A 15 -8.71 -22.42 4.74
N ASN A 16 -9.69 -21.59 5.19
CA ASN A 16 -9.96 -21.28 6.61
C ASN A 16 -8.68 -20.95 7.40
N TRP A 17 -7.89 -20.03 6.87
CA TRP A 17 -6.60 -19.67 7.47
C TRP A 17 -6.73 -19.27 8.95
N LEU A 18 -7.70 -18.41 9.29
CA LEU A 18 -7.85 -17.92 10.67
C LEU A 18 -8.14 -19.05 11.64
N GLY A 19 -9.09 -19.94 11.32
CA GLY A 19 -9.42 -21.06 12.18
C GLY A 19 -8.23 -22.01 12.37
N THR A 20 -7.52 -22.32 11.28
CA THR A 20 -6.33 -23.18 11.31
C THR A 20 -5.22 -22.58 12.18
N MET A 21 -4.97 -21.27 12.07
CA MET A 21 -3.96 -20.60 12.90
C MET A 21 -4.38 -20.53 14.38
N CYS A 22 -5.64 -20.25 14.66
CA CYS A 22 -6.14 -20.27 16.04
C CYS A 22 -6.03 -21.67 16.69
N ASP A 23 -6.29 -22.74 15.96
CA ASP A 23 -6.12 -24.11 16.45
C ASP A 23 -4.63 -24.43 16.71
N LYS A 24 -3.72 -24.02 15.83
CA LYS A 24 -2.26 -24.13 16.06
C LYS A 24 -1.82 -23.34 17.28
N PHE A 25 -2.33 -22.11 17.45
CA PHE A 25 -2.05 -21.30 18.63
C PHE A 25 -2.51 -22.00 19.92
N ALA A 26 -3.72 -22.56 19.95
CA ALA A 26 -4.22 -23.32 21.09
C ALA A 26 -3.35 -24.55 21.39
N ALA A 27 -2.96 -25.29 20.38
CA ALA A 27 -2.08 -26.46 20.53
C ALA A 27 -0.69 -26.10 21.11
N ALA A 28 -0.17 -24.91 20.76
CA ALA A 28 1.09 -24.42 21.30
C ALA A 28 0.99 -23.93 22.75
N HIS A 29 -0.25 -23.73 23.28
CA HIS A 29 -0.51 -23.25 24.63
C HIS A 29 -1.40 -24.23 25.41
N PRO A 30 -0.97 -25.48 25.65
CA PRO A 30 -1.81 -26.51 26.24
C PRO A 30 -2.29 -26.20 27.68
N ASN A 31 -1.61 -25.25 28.35
CA ASN A 31 -1.98 -24.81 29.69
C ASN A 31 -3.08 -23.73 29.69
N TRP A 32 -3.46 -23.21 28.51
CA TRP A 32 -4.56 -22.28 28.37
C TRP A 32 -5.80 -22.99 27.86
N LYS A 33 -6.92 -22.81 28.54
CA LYS A 33 -8.20 -23.35 28.09
C LYS A 33 -8.84 -22.35 27.12
N LEU A 34 -8.49 -22.45 25.85
CA LEU A 34 -8.90 -21.51 24.81
C LEU A 34 -10.16 -21.96 24.08
N THR A 35 -11.03 -21.00 23.81
CA THR A 35 -12.20 -21.13 22.93
C THR A 35 -12.25 -19.87 22.07
N PHE A 36 -12.37 -20.04 20.75
CA PHE A 36 -12.44 -18.95 19.79
C PHE A 36 -13.86 -18.75 19.29
N LYS A 37 -14.23 -17.47 19.11
CA LYS A 37 -15.44 -17.04 18.40
C LYS A 37 -15.01 -16.13 17.26
N TYR A 38 -15.55 -16.36 16.08
CA TYR A 38 -15.18 -15.61 14.90
C TYR A 38 -16.31 -14.68 14.47
N GLY A 39 -15.96 -13.48 14.03
CA GLY A 39 -16.85 -12.52 13.42
C GLY A 39 -16.27 -11.98 12.13
N VAL A 40 -17.13 -11.60 11.21
CA VAL A 40 -16.71 -11.05 9.91
C VAL A 40 -16.60 -9.53 10.02
N CYS A 41 -15.42 -9.02 9.70
CA CYS A 41 -15.12 -7.59 9.61
C CYS A 41 -14.02 -7.38 8.55
N PRO A 42 -14.36 -6.80 7.39
CA PRO A 42 -13.34 -6.39 6.43
C PRO A 42 -12.35 -5.40 7.07
N GLU A 43 -11.07 -5.48 6.73
CA GLU A 43 -10.02 -4.67 7.39
C GLU A 43 -10.27 -3.16 7.25
N GLY A 44 -10.79 -2.71 6.11
CA GLY A 44 -11.14 -1.30 5.88
C GLY A 44 -12.31 -0.80 6.75
N GLU A 45 -13.17 -1.72 7.23
CA GLU A 45 -14.34 -1.42 8.04
C GLU A 45 -14.05 -1.47 9.55
N ALA A 46 -12.85 -1.88 9.95
CA ALA A 46 -12.50 -2.13 11.34
C ALA A 46 -12.76 -0.90 12.22
N LYS A 47 -12.36 0.30 11.80
CA LYS A 47 -12.62 1.53 12.56
C LYS A 47 -14.12 1.72 12.80
N THR A 48 -14.94 1.57 11.76
CA THR A 48 -16.39 1.79 11.88
C THR A 48 -17.05 0.78 12.80
N GLN A 49 -16.70 -0.50 12.68
CA GLN A 49 -17.33 -1.57 13.45
C GLN A 49 -16.83 -1.59 14.90
N VAL A 50 -15.50 -1.43 15.13
CA VAL A 50 -14.93 -1.48 16.48
C VAL A 50 -15.29 -0.25 17.31
N THR A 51 -15.35 0.95 16.70
CA THR A 51 -15.62 2.20 17.43
C THR A 51 -17.10 2.40 17.77
N GLN A 52 -18.02 1.62 17.18
CA GLN A 52 -19.45 1.65 17.58
C GLN A 52 -19.65 1.30 19.05
N ASP A 53 -18.99 0.23 19.52
CA ASP A 53 -18.92 -0.16 20.91
C ASP A 53 -17.61 -0.92 21.16
N PRO A 54 -16.52 -0.22 21.54
CA PRO A 54 -15.24 -0.87 21.79
C PRO A 54 -15.28 -1.93 22.89
N SER A 55 -16.23 -1.83 23.82
CA SER A 55 -16.36 -2.80 24.92
C SER A 55 -16.99 -4.13 24.50
N ALA A 56 -17.79 -4.11 23.44
CA ALA A 56 -18.44 -5.29 22.85
C ALA A 56 -17.71 -5.81 21.61
N ALA A 57 -16.74 -5.08 21.09
CA ALA A 57 -15.96 -5.48 19.92
C ALA A 57 -15.04 -6.68 20.23
N ALA A 58 -14.49 -7.29 19.18
CA ALA A 58 -13.57 -8.44 19.29
C ALA A 58 -12.34 -8.12 20.15
N ASP A 59 -11.80 -9.15 20.82
CA ASP A 59 -10.54 -9.08 21.56
C ASP A 59 -9.34 -8.80 20.65
N VAL A 60 -9.37 -9.43 19.46
CA VAL A 60 -8.37 -9.30 18.41
C VAL A 60 -9.10 -9.08 17.08
N TYR A 61 -8.62 -8.15 16.25
CA TYR A 61 -9.26 -7.87 14.97
C TYR A 61 -8.25 -7.40 13.93
N MET A 62 -8.57 -7.69 12.66
CA MET A 62 -7.79 -7.25 11.51
C MET A 62 -8.23 -5.88 11.05
N LEU A 63 -7.28 -5.08 10.58
CA LEU A 63 -7.50 -3.69 10.17
C LEU A 63 -6.58 -3.28 9.03
N ALA A 64 -7.02 -2.33 8.22
CA ALA A 64 -6.15 -1.56 7.34
C ALA A 64 -5.45 -0.47 8.17
N ASN A 65 -4.18 -0.23 7.91
CA ASN A 65 -3.36 0.64 8.75
C ASN A 65 -3.86 2.09 8.84
N ASP A 66 -4.56 2.58 7.84
CA ASP A 66 -5.19 3.92 7.85
C ASP A 66 -6.32 4.07 8.88
N ASN A 67 -6.78 2.98 9.47
CA ASN A 67 -7.76 2.99 10.57
C ASN A 67 -7.14 3.31 11.95
N ILE A 68 -5.81 3.21 12.10
CA ILE A 68 -5.15 3.26 13.41
C ILE A 68 -5.40 4.59 14.14
N GLY A 69 -5.33 5.71 13.45
CA GLY A 69 -5.55 7.01 14.08
C GLY A 69 -6.93 7.14 14.74
N ASP A 70 -8.00 6.72 14.04
CA ASP A 70 -9.37 6.73 14.55
C ASP A 70 -9.56 5.74 15.71
N LEU A 71 -8.95 4.56 15.61
CA LEU A 71 -9.00 3.54 16.66
C LEU A 71 -8.26 3.98 17.94
N VAL A 72 -7.13 4.69 17.79
CA VAL A 72 -6.40 5.27 18.94
C VAL A 72 -7.25 6.37 19.61
N ALA A 73 -7.82 7.28 18.83
CA ALA A 73 -8.69 8.35 19.34
C ALA A 73 -9.91 7.80 20.09
N ALA A 74 -10.48 6.69 19.61
CA ALA A 74 -11.60 6.00 20.25
C ALA A 74 -11.18 5.10 21.43
N LYS A 75 -9.90 4.99 21.77
CA LYS A 75 -9.36 4.05 22.77
C LYS A 75 -9.79 2.60 22.49
N ALA A 76 -9.80 2.24 21.24
CA ALA A 76 -10.27 0.95 20.74
C ALA A 76 -9.13 0.00 20.34
N ILE A 77 -7.90 0.47 20.32
CA ILE A 77 -6.69 -0.32 19.99
C ILE A 77 -5.61 -0.13 21.04
N SER A 78 -4.91 -1.20 21.40
CA SER A 78 -3.82 -1.21 22.38
C SER A 78 -2.50 -0.87 21.76
N LYS A 79 -1.68 -0.05 22.45
CA LYS A 79 -0.27 0.13 22.13
C LYS A 79 0.49 -1.16 22.45
N LEU A 80 1.33 -1.62 21.51
CA LEU A 80 2.18 -2.78 21.71
C LEU A 80 3.44 -2.43 22.52
N GLY A 81 3.92 -3.39 23.30
CA GLY A 81 5.15 -3.29 24.08
C GLY A 81 5.85 -4.65 24.19
N GLY A 82 7.02 -4.67 24.86
CA GLY A 82 7.78 -5.89 25.12
C GLY A 82 8.05 -6.72 23.86
N THR A 83 7.94 -8.02 23.99
CA THR A 83 8.27 -8.99 22.92
C THR A 83 7.41 -8.82 21.65
N ALA A 84 6.16 -8.35 21.77
CA ALA A 84 5.31 -8.10 20.62
C ALA A 84 5.85 -6.91 19.77
N LEU A 85 6.27 -5.83 20.43
CA LEU A 85 6.91 -4.69 19.78
C LEU A 85 8.24 -5.10 19.13
N ASP A 86 9.06 -5.86 19.85
CA ASP A 86 10.36 -6.32 19.34
C ASP A 86 10.20 -7.21 18.11
N ALA A 87 9.19 -8.09 18.10
CA ALA A 87 8.86 -8.93 16.95
C ALA A 87 8.46 -8.07 15.73
N VAL A 88 7.57 -7.10 15.90
CA VAL A 88 7.16 -6.20 14.81
C VAL A 88 8.38 -5.50 14.19
N LYS A 89 9.27 -4.97 15.00
CA LYS A 89 10.47 -4.25 14.54
C LYS A 89 11.51 -5.16 13.87
N SER A 90 11.67 -6.37 14.36
CA SER A 90 12.67 -7.30 13.80
C SER A 90 12.22 -7.97 12.51
N GLN A 91 10.94 -8.29 12.38
CA GLN A 91 10.39 -8.98 11.23
C GLN A 91 10.18 -8.08 10.01
N ASN A 92 9.95 -6.78 10.22
CA ASN A 92 9.50 -5.87 9.18
C ASN A 92 10.57 -4.84 8.81
N THR A 93 10.43 -4.23 7.61
CA THR A 93 11.19 -3.04 7.23
C THR A 93 10.70 -1.82 8.00
N ASP A 94 11.52 -0.77 8.10
CA ASP A 94 11.14 0.48 8.78
C ASP A 94 9.86 1.09 8.18
N LEU A 95 9.70 1.01 6.86
CA LEU A 95 8.48 1.48 6.20
C LEU A 95 7.24 0.75 6.74
N ILE A 96 7.29 -0.57 6.81
CA ILE A 96 6.17 -1.38 7.33
C ILE A 96 5.92 -1.11 8.82
N VAL A 97 6.97 -0.98 9.63
CA VAL A 97 6.83 -0.58 11.05
C VAL A 97 6.14 0.78 11.16
N ASN A 98 6.49 1.72 10.30
CA ASN A 98 5.87 3.06 10.28
C ASN A 98 4.38 3.01 9.88
N THR A 99 3.95 2.04 9.08
CA THR A 99 2.51 1.89 8.75
C THR A 99 1.65 1.58 9.98
N VAL A 100 2.21 1.04 11.03
CA VAL A 100 1.49 0.72 12.29
C VAL A 100 1.94 1.59 13.47
N THR A 101 2.71 2.63 13.19
CA THR A 101 3.20 3.61 14.17
C THR A 101 2.35 4.89 14.12
N TYR A 102 1.78 5.28 15.24
CA TYR A 102 1.00 6.49 15.39
C TYR A 102 1.40 7.22 16.67
N GLU A 103 1.70 8.54 16.59
CA GLU A 103 2.14 9.35 17.74
C GLU A 103 3.25 8.69 18.59
N GLY A 104 4.25 8.10 17.90
CA GLY A 104 5.40 7.45 18.54
C GLY A 104 5.10 6.09 19.18
N GLY A 105 3.91 5.52 19.00
CA GLY A 105 3.53 4.18 19.46
C GLY A 105 3.27 3.22 18.31
N VAL A 106 3.62 1.95 18.47
CA VAL A 106 3.24 0.87 17.58
C VAL A 106 1.95 0.24 18.09
N TYR A 107 0.92 0.12 17.25
CA TYR A 107 -0.43 -0.28 17.70
C TYR A 107 -0.95 -1.58 17.10
N ALA A 108 -0.31 -2.13 16.10
CA ALA A 108 -0.77 -3.37 15.48
C ALA A 108 0.40 -4.21 14.97
N VAL A 109 0.14 -5.49 14.71
CA VAL A 109 1.11 -6.43 14.13
C VAL A 109 0.84 -6.53 12.63
N PRO A 110 1.73 -6.04 11.75
CA PRO A 110 1.56 -6.17 10.31
C PRO A 110 1.60 -7.62 9.87
N PHE A 111 0.81 -8.00 8.85
CA PHE A 111 0.83 -9.36 8.33
C PHE A 111 0.71 -9.48 6.81
N THR A 112 0.22 -8.44 6.12
CA THR A 112 0.27 -8.33 4.66
C THR A 112 0.48 -6.89 4.24
N SER A 113 1.15 -6.69 3.12
CA SER A 113 1.45 -5.37 2.56
C SER A 113 0.52 -5.02 1.41
N ASN A 114 0.43 -3.73 1.09
CA ASN A 114 -0.36 -3.20 -0.01
C ASN A 114 0.38 -2.05 -0.69
N THR A 115 0.58 -2.17 -2.00
CA THR A 115 1.09 -1.12 -2.87
C THR A 115 0.74 -1.44 -4.31
N TRP A 116 1.16 -0.58 -5.24
CA TRP A 116 1.06 -0.79 -6.67
C TRP A 116 2.45 -0.73 -7.30
N PHE A 117 2.59 -1.39 -8.45
CA PHE A 117 3.83 -1.54 -9.21
C PHE A 117 3.53 -1.54 -10.70
N MET A 118 4.44 -1.99 -11.55
CA MET A 118 4.29 -1.93 -13.00
C MET A 118 4.16 -3.33 -13.62
N TYR A 119 3.16 -3.47 -14.49
CA TYR A 119 3.01 -4.58 -15.43
C TYR A 119 3.41 -4.12 -16.83
N TYR A 120 4.11 -4.97 -17.58
CA TYR A 120 4.52 -4.66 -18.94
C TYR A 120 4.55 -5.88 -19.86
N ASP A 121 4.40 -5.62 -21.15
CA ASP A 121 4.53 -6.64 -22.20
C ASP A 121 6.02 -6.90 -22.49
N LYS A 122 6.50 -8.09 -22.14
CA LYS A 122 7.90 -8.53 -22.38
C LYS A 122 8.28 -8.62 -23.86
N ARG A 123 7.29 -8.64 -24.76
CA ARG A 123 7.53 -8.62 -26.20
C ARG A 123 7.90 -7.22 -26.70
N VAL A 124 7.55 -6.18 -25.95
CA VAL A 124 7.79 -4.76 -26.30
C VAL A 124 8.96 -4.18 -25.54
N PHE A 125 9.03 -4.45 -24.24
CA PHE A 125 10.05 -3.88 -23.36
C PHE A 125 10.99 -4.96 -22.82
N SER A 126 12.29 -4.66 -22.81
CA SER A 126 13.30 -5.44 -22.10
C SER A 126 13.34 -5.06 -20.60
N GLU A 127 14.03 -5.86 -19.79
CA GLU A 127 14.29 -5.56 -18.38
C GLU A 127 15.08 -4.25 -18.18
N ASP A 128 15.86 -3.81 -19.16
CA ASP A 128 16.59 -2.54 -19.08
C ASP A 128 15.70 -1.34 -19.43
N ASP A 129 14.78 -1.52 -20.39
CA ASP A 129 13.85 -0.46 -20.78
C ASP A 129 12.94 -0.06 -19.61
N VAL A 130 12.45 -1.04 -18.86
CA VAL A 130 11.47 -0.82 -17.76
C VAL A 130 12.05 -0.16 -16.52
N LYS A 131 13.34 0.09 -16.49
CA LYS A 131 14.00 0.87 -15.43
C LYS A 131 13.76 2.38 -15.55
N SER A 132 13.41 2.88 -16.74
CA SER A 132 13.18 4.30 -17.00
C SER A 132 11.90 4.52 -17.80
N LEU A 133 10.98 5.32 -17.24
CA LEU A 133 9.73 5.70 -17.92
C LEU A 133 10.02 6.41 -19.25
N ASP A 134 11.02 7.27 -19.28
CA ASP A 134 11.38 8.03 -20.50
C ASP A 134 11.87 7.09 -21.61
N LYS A 135 12.69 6.09 -21.29
CA LYS A 135 13.10 5.06 -22.28
C LYS A 135 11.92 4.22 -22.78
N MET A 136 11.00 3.86 -21.89
CA MET A 136 9.79 3.13 -22.27
C MET A 136 8.96 3.91 -23.29
N LEU A 137 8.78 5.21 -23.06
CA LEU A 137 8.01 6.09 -23.95
C LEU A 137 8.66 6.30 -25.33
N GLU A 138 9.92 6.00 -25.48
CA GLU A 138 10.59 5.98 -26.80
C GLU A 138 10.26 4.73 -27.61
N LYS A 139 9.94 3.61 -26.95
CA LYS A 139 9.75 2.29 -27.58
C LYS A 139 8.30 1.83 -27.66
N GLY A 140 7.49 2.16 -26.67
CA GLY A 140 6.14 1.63 -26.57
C GLY A 140 5.21 2.58 -25.83
N LYS A 141 3.98 2.14 -25.64
CA LYS A 141 2.90 2.94 -25.06
C LYS A 141 2.69 2.58 -23.59
N VAL A 142 2.69 3.61 -22.74
CA VAL A 142 2.53 3.48 -21.29
C VAL A 142 1.23 4.16 -20.86
N SER A 143 0.42 3.46 -20.08
CA SER A 143 -0.79 3.99 -19.46
C SER A 143 -0.58 4.12 -17.95
N PHE A 144 -0.83 5.32 -17.42
CA PHE A 144 -0.62 5.63 -16.00
C PHE A 144 -1.85 6.35 -15.42
N PRO A 145 -2.33 6.00 -14.20
CA PRO A 145 -3.52 6.61 -13.61
C PRO A 145 -3.26 8.02 -13.06
N LEU A 146 -2.91 8.98 -13.94
CA LEU A 146 -2.54 10.33 -13.53
C LEU A 146 -3.68 11.11 -12.88
N SER A 147 -4.92 10.83 -13.25
CA SER A 147 -6.12 11.43 -12.63
C SER A 147 -6.49 10.82 -11.28
N ASN A 148 -5.72 9.87 -10.78
CA ASN A 148 -5.94 9.24 -9.48
C ASN A 148 -4.83 9.67 -8.50
N SER A 149 -5.23 10.28 -7.39
CA SER A 149 -4.31 10.83 -6.38
C SER A 149 -3.45 9.78 -5.67
N TRP A 150 -3.91 8.52 -5.61
CA TRP A 150 -3.13 7.43 -5.03
C TRP A 150 -1.91 7.05 -5.89
N TYR A 151 -1.97 7.35 -7.19
CA TYR A 151 -0.90 7.08 -8.14
C TYR A 151 -0.04 8.32 -8.44
N ASN A 152 -0.65 9.50 -8.62
CA ASN A 152 0.08 10.67 -9.09
C ASN A 152 1.11 11.22 -8.08
N VAL A 153 1.03 10.83 -6.82
CA VAL A 153 2.05 11.07 -5.78
C VAL A 153 3.45 10.66 -6.26
N ALA A 154 3.55 9.66 -7.14
CA ALA A 154 4.80 9.04 -7.55
C ALA A 154 5.83 10.04 -8.07
N PHE A 155 5.39 11.03 -8.83
CA PHE A 155 6.26 12.03 -9.46
C PHE A 155 6.72 13.09 -8.45
N TYR A 156 5.82 13.55 -7.60
CA TYR A 156 6.11 14.54 -6.57
C TYR A 156 7.01 13.98 -5.47
N ALA A 157 6.64 12.82 -4.94
CA ALA A 157 7.44 12.13 -3.91
C ALA A 157 8.80 11.67 -4.48
N GLY A 158 8.83 11.21 -5.73
CA GLY A 158 10.07 10.89 -6.43
C GLY A 158 11.01 12.07 -6.53
N ASN A 159 10.48 13.29 -6.73
CA ASN A 159 11.28 14.51 -6.85
C ASN A 159 11.46 15.26 -5.53
N GLY A 160 11.24 14.60 -4.39
CA GLY A 160 11.58 15.12 -3.07
C GLY A 160 10.47 15.87 -2.34
N CYS A 161 9.23 15.88 -2.85
CA CYS A 161 8.09 16.34 -2.08
C CYS A 161 7.77 15.36 -0.94
N THR A 162 7.28 15.86 0.17
CA THR A 162 7.00 15.04 1.36
C THR A 162 5.57 15.22 1.86
N LEU A 163 5.05 14.16 2.48
CA LEU A 163 3.76 14.18 3.14
C LEU A 163 4.00 13.82 4.61
N PHE A 164 3.66 14.74 5.51
CA PHE A 164 3.76 14.58 6.96
C PHE A 164 5.10 14.03 7.43
N GLY A 165 6.20 14.60 6.88
CA GLY A 165 7.57 14.22 7.21
C GLY A 165 7.95 12.78 6.84
N GLY A 166 7.09 12.05 6.14
CA GLY A 166 7.27 10.63 5.79
C GLY A 166 6.97 9.65 6.93
N ASN A 167 6.51 10.14 8.10
CA ASN A 167 6.33 9.34 9.32
C ASN A 167 5.07 9.71 10.13
N ASN A 168 4.03 10.24 9.49
CA ASN A 168 2.79 10.70 10.13
C ASN A 168 2.98 11.90 11.09
N ASP A 169 3.98 12.73 10.90
CA ASP A 169 4.11 13.98 11.65
C ASP A 169 3.10 15.01 11.15
N ALA A 170 1.99 15.16 11.88
CA ALA A 170 0.94 16.12 11.54
C ALA A 170 1.43 17.58 11.51
N SER A 171 2.49 17.91 12.25
CA SER A 171 3.07 19.25 12.30
C SER A 171 3.88 19.61 11.05
N ALA A 172 4.42 18.60 10.36
CA ALA A 172 5.18 18.80 9.14
C ALA A 172 4.31 19.15 7.93
N GLY A 173 3.02 18.76 7.94
CA GLY A 173 2.10 19.00 6.83
C GLY A 173 2.53 18.32 5.52
N ILE A 174 1.98 18.79 4.41
CA ILE A 174 2.33 18.34 3.06
C ILE A 174 3.20 19.39 2.40
N ASP A 175 4.40 19.02 1.97
CA ASP A 175 5.37 19.92 1.34
C ASP A 175 5.51 19.64 -0.17
N TYR A 176 4.65 20.32 -0.94
CA TYR A 176 4.75 20.43 -2.40
C TYR A 176 5.19 21.86 -2.80
N SER A 177 6.15 22.40 -2.07
CA SER A 177 6.67 23.75 -2.29
C SER A 177 7.96 23.79 -3.11
N GLY A 178 8.23 24.94 -3.70
CA GLY A 178 9.50 25.27 -4.36
C GLY A 178 9.74 24.55 -5.69
N GLU A 179 10.97 24.64 -6.16
CA GLU A 179 11.37 24.17 -7.49
C GLU A 179 11.17 22.67 -7.70
N LYS A 180 11.33 21.86 -6.65
CA LYS A 180 11.13 20.40 -6.71
C LYS A 180 9.71 20.01 -7.15
N ALA A 181 8.71 20.68 -6.59
CA ALA A 181 7.31 20.41 -6.92
C ALA A 181 6.92 20.99 -8.28
N VAL A 182 7.40 22.19 -8.59
CA VAL A 182 7.19 22.83 -9.91
C VAL A 182 7.81 22.00 -11.02
N ALA A 183 9.02 21.46 -10.82
CA ALA A 183 9.68 20.58 -11.79
C ALA A 183 8.87 19.30 -12.04
N ALA A 184 8.32 18.68 -10.99
CA ALA A 184 7.44 17.53 -11.15
C ALA A 184 6.17 17.89 -11.94
N THR A 185 5.53 19.01 -11.65
CA THR A 185 4.36 19.49 -12.40
C THR A 185 4.70 19.73 -13.88
N LYS A 186 5.81 20.40 -14.18
CA LYS A 186 6.26 20.63 -15.56
C LYS A 186 6.56 19.32 -16.31
N TYR A 187 7.18 18.35 -15.63
CA TYR A 187 7.38 17.03 -16.20
C TYR A 187 6.05 16.39 -16.60
N LEU A 188 5.04 16.41 -15.72
CA LEU A 188 3.72 15.86 -15.99
C LEU A 188 3.01 16.58 -17.15
N VAL A 189 3.12 17.92 -17.22
CA VAL A 189 2.61 18.72 -18.34
C VAL A 189 3.21 18.30 -19.67
N ASN A 190 4.48 17.92 -19.70
CA ASN A 190 5.14 17.41 -20.90
C ASN A 190 4.84 15.93 -21.16
N LEU A 191 4.73 15.12 -20.11
CA LEU A 191 4.38 13.70 -20.19
C LEU A 191 3.03 13.49 -20.90
N VAL A 192 2.01 14.26 -20.55
CA VAL A 192 0.66 14.11 -21.14
C VAL A 192 0.60 14.52 -22.61
N LYS A 193 1.61 15.24 -23.13
CA LYS A 193 1.75 15.56 -24.55
C LYS A 193 2.45 14.48 -25.34
N ASN A 194 3.09 13.51 -24.67
CA ASN A 194 3.79 12.43 -25.36
C ASN A 194 2.76 11.48 -25.99
N LYS A 195 2.89 11.23 -27.30
CA LYS A 195 1.98 10.36 -28.07
C LYS A 195 1.93 8.91 -27.58
N ASN A 196 2.95 8.49 -26.84
CA ASN A 196 3.07 7.15 -26.26
C ASN A 196 2.60 7.08 -24.80
N PHE A 197 2.11 8.19 -24.24
CA PHE A 197 1.49 8.24 -22.92
C PHE A 197 -0.04 8.27 -23.04
N SER A 198 -0.72 7.57 -22.12
CA SER A 198 -2.18 7.70 -21.94
C SER A 198 -2.53 7.70 -20.46
N ASN A 199 -3.61 8.41 -20.11
CA ASN A 199 -4.16 8.31 -18.76
C ASN A 199 -4.95 7.02 -18.62
N ASP A 200 -4.65 6.24 -17.57
CA ASP A 200 -5.44 5.07 -17.21
C ASP A 200 -6.64 5.51 -16.37
N ALA A 201 -7.78 5.56 -17.01
CA ALA A 201 -9.05 5.83 -16.34
C ALA A 201 -9.98 4.62 -16.55
N ASP A 202 -10.67 4.21 -15.49
CA ASP A 202 -11.69 3.15 -15.52
C ASP A 202 -11.21 1.82 -16.15
N GLY A 203 -9.94 1.46 -15.90
CA GLY A 203 -9.33 0.23 -16.42
C GLY A 203 -9.05 0.27 -17.92
N SER A 204 -8.92 1.45 -18.51
CA SER A 204 -8.58 1.63 -19.93
C SER A 204 -7.22 1.07 -20.29
N GLY A 205 -6.26 1.09 -19.35
CA GLY A 205 -4.93 0.55 -19.53
C GLY A 205 -4.93 -0.95 -19.81
N ILE A 206 -5.65 -1.75 -19.02
CA ILE A 206 -5.75 -3.21 -19.22
C ILE A 206 -6.47 -3.55 -20.52
N LYS A 207 -7.53 -2.81 -20.87
CA LYS A 207 -8.19 -2.94 -22.18
C LYS A 207 -7.20 -2.62 -23.32
N GLY A 208 -6.33 -1.63 -23.12
CA GLY A 208 -5.28 -1.27 -24.05
C GLY A 208 -4.19 -2.33 -24.18
N LEU A 209 -3.82 -3.03 -23.11
CA LEU A 209 -2.92 -4.19 -23.17
C LEU A 209 -3.50 -5.27 -24.09
N LYS A 210 -4.79 -5.58 -23.95
CA LYS A 210 -5.46 -6.61 -24.73
C LYS A 210 -5.47 -6.33 -26.23
N ASN A 211 -5.68 -5.08 -26.64
CA ASN A 211 -5.75 -4.69 -28.05
C ASN A 211 -4.43 -4.14 -28.62
N GLY A 212 -3.35 -4.11 -27.82
CA GLY A 212 -2.04 -3.63 -28.22
C GLY A 212 -1.88 -2.11 -28.31
N SER A 213 -2.89 -1.34 -27.86
CA SER A 213 -2.79 0.12 -27.81
C SER A 213 -2.04 0.64 -26.57
N VAL A 214 -1.72 -0.23 -25.61
CA VAL A 214 -0.91 0.00 -24.41
C VAL A 214 0.04 -1.19 -24.24
N ASN A 215 1.22 -0.95 -23.71
CA ASN A 215 2.25 -1.98 -23.50
C ASN A 215 2.74 -2.05 -22.04
N ALA A 216 2.39 -1.07 -21.20
CA ALA A 216 2.64 -1.10 -19.77
C ALA A 216 1.55 -0.35 -19.01
N VAL A 217 1.20 -0.85 -17.81
CA VAL A 217 0.22 -0.27 -16.89
C VAL A 217 0.74 -0.32 -15.46
N PHE A 218 0.16 0.51 -14.58
CA PHE A 218 0.48 0.54 -13.15
C PHE A 218 -0.73 0.11 -12.35
N SER A 219 -0.59 -0.96 -11.58
CA SER A 219 -1.60 -1.51 -10.70
C SER A 219 -0.97 -2.42 -9.64
N GLY A 220 -1.77 -3.01 -8.78
CA GLY A 220 -1.31 -3.94 -7.74
C GLY A 220 -1.64 -5.40 -8.04
N THR A 221 -1.48 -6.25 -7.02
CA THR A 221 -1.72 -7.70 -7.12
C THR A 221 -3.14 -8.06 -7.55
N TRP A 222 -4.11 -7.19 -7.29
CA TRP A 222 -5.54 -7.38 -7.62
C TRP A 222 -5.83 -7.45 -9.13
N ASP A 223 -4.95 -6.92 -9.97
CA ASP A 223 -5.14 -6.90 -11.43
C ASP A 223 -4.34 -7.95 -12.19
N TYR A 224 -3.55 -8.78 -11.52
CA TYR A 224 -2.70 -9.76 -12.19
C TYR A 224 -3.46 -10.67 -13.17
N ASN A 225 -4.61 -11.21 -12.75
CA ASN A 225 -5.38 -12.11 -13.61
C ASN A 225 -5.89 -11.38 -14.86
N ASN A 226 -6.36 -10.14 -14.71
CA ASN A 226 -6.81 -9.32 -15.85
C ASN A 226 -5.67 -9.00 -16.83
N VAL A 227 -4.47 -8.74 -16.31
CA VAL A 227 -3.27 -8.49 -17.12
C VAL A 227 -2.80 -9.77 -17.81
N ALA A 228 -2.80 -10.89 -17.09
CA ALA A 228 -2.44 -12.20 -17.66
C ALA A 228 -3.42 -12.63 -18.76
N ASP A 229 -4.71 -12.40 -18.57
CA ASP A 229 -5.73 -12.66 -19.61
C ASP A 229 -5.56 -11.73 -20.83
N ALA A 230 -5.07 -10.52 -20.62
CA ALA A 230 -4.86 -9.57 -21.71
C ALA A 230 -3.62 -9.89 -22.57
N LEU A 231 -2.51 -10.29 -21.95
CA LEU A 231 -1.21 -10.47 -22.61
C LEU A 231 -0.83 -11.94 -22.88
N GLY A 232 -1.42 -12.88 -22.15
CA GLY A 232 -0.88 -14.22 -21.93
C GLY A 232 0.15 -14.21 -20.78
N ALA A 233 0.01 -15.10 -19.81
CA ALA A 233 0.81 -15.10 -18.58
C ALA A 233 2.34 -15.11 -18.85
N GLU A 234 2.78 -15.82 -19.89
CA GLU A 234 4.17 -15.91 -20.30
C GLU A 234 4.78 -14.58 -20.79
N ASN A 235 3.93 -13.66 -21.27
CA ASN A 235 4.34 -12.36 -21.78
C ASN A 235 4.29 -11.24 -20.73
N VAL A 236 3.75 -11.53 -19.54
CA VAL A 236 3.65 -10.53 -18.48
C VAL A 236 4.99 -10.34 -17.78
N GLY A 237 5.50 -9.12 -17.82
CA GLY A 237 6.55 -8.66 -16.93
C GLY A 237 5.95 -7.92 -15.74
N ILE A 238 6.53 -8.12 -14.56
CA ILE A 238 6.10 -7.48 -13.31
C ILE A 238 7.34 -6.93 -12.63
N VAL A 239 7.33 -5.63 -12.30
CA VAL A 239 8.53 -4.97 -11.77
C VAL A 239 8.16 -3.77 -10.90
N GLN A 240 9.09 -3.39 -10.00
CA GLN A 240 9.00 -2.14 -9.23
C GLN A 240 8.91 -0.90 -10.15
N LEU A 241 8.64 0.26 -9.57
CA LEU A 241 8.48 1.50 -10.34
C LEU A 241 9.77 1.91 -11.06
N PRO A 242 9.65 2.47 -12.29
CA PRO A 242 10.77 3.02 -13.02
C PRO A 242 11.26 4.34 -12.43
N THR A 243 12.40 4.82 -12.89
CA THR A 243 12.80 6.22 -12.76
C THR A 243 12.10 7.10 -13.79
N ALA A 244 12.12 8.42 -13.55
CA ALA A 244 11.75 9.43 -14.53
C ALA A 244 12.79 10.55 -14.54
N LYS A 245 13.03 11.15 -15.71
CA LYS A 245 14.02 12.24 -15.86
C LYS A 245 13.35 13.60 -15.63
N ILE A 246 13.27 14.01 -14.36
CA ILE A 246 12.67 15.29 -13.95
C ILE A 246 13.78 16.34 -13.82
N ASP A 247 13.64 17.48 -14.53
CA ASP A 247 14.62 18.56 -14.56
C ASP A 247 16.06 18.07 -14.84
N GLY A 248 16.19 17.16 -15.80
CA GLY A 248 17.47 16.58 -16.21
C GLY A 248 18.08 15.57 -15.26
N LYS A 249 17.41 15.23 -14.14
CA LYS A 249 17.87 14.28 -13.13
C LYS A 249 17.02 13.03 -13.15
N GLU A 250 17.65 11.85 -13.12
CA GLU A 250 16.94 10.58 -12.91
C GLU A 250 16.45 10.54 -11.46
N VAL A 251 15.12 10.49 -11.28
CA VAL A 251 14.49 10.37 -9.97
C VAL A 251 13.68 9.09 -9.90
N GLN A 252 13.72 8.41 -8.76
CA GLN A 252 12.96 7.21 -8.54
C GLN A 252 11.50 7.56 -8.27
N LEU A 253 10.57 7.12 -9.13
CA LEU A 253 9.14 7.22 -8.84
C LEU A 253 8.79 6.40 -7.61
N LYS A 254 7.86 6.88 -6.79
CA LYS A 254 7.51 6.27 -5.51
C LYS A 254 6.01 6.08 -5.35
N SER A 255 5.58 4.84 -5.10
CA SER A 255 4.20 4.53 -4.77
C SER A 255 3.88 4.79 -3.30
N PHE A 256 2.61 4.98 -2.98
CA PHE A 256 2.14 4.77 -1.62
C PHE A 256 2.19 3.28 -1.26
N ALA A 257 2.64 2.99 -0.05
CA ALA A 257 2.55 1.67 0.55
C ALA A 257 1.84 1.73 1.90
N GLY A 258 1.06 0.69 2.18
CA GLY A 258 0.38 0.45 3.43
C GLY A 258 0.52 -0.99 3.88
N SER A 259 -0.13 -1.32 4.99
CA SER A 259 -0.24 -2.69 5.47
C SER A 259 -1.65 -2.98 5.98
N LYS A 260 -1.98 -4.26 6.02
CA LYS A 260 -3.04 -4.77 6.87
C LYS A 260 -2.39 -5.36 8.10
N ALA A 261 -3.02 -5.19 9.24
CA ALA A 261 -2.42 -5.50 10.52
C ALA A 261 -3.45 -6.08 11.48
N ILE A 262 -2.97 -6.57 12.60
CA ILE A 262 -3.75 -7.22 13.65
C ILE A 262 -3.69 -6.36 14.90
N GLY A 263 -4.84 -5.84 15.32
CA GLY A 263 -5.01 -5.01 16.51
C GLY A 263 -5.53 -5.80 17.70
N VAL A 264 -5.20 -5.30 18.89
CA VAL A 264 -5.71 -5.82 20.17
C VAL A 264 -6.60 -4.79 20.81
N ASN A 265 -7.80 -5.20 21.22
CA ASN A 265 -8.75 -4.34 21.91
C ASN A 265 -8.32 -4.13 23.38
N PRO A 266 -8.15 -2.88 23.84
CA PRO A 266 -7.79 -2.62 25.25
C PRO A 266 -8.86 -3.04 26.25
N ASN A 267 -10.12 -3.23 25.82
CA ASN A 267 -11.22 -3.67 26.67
C ASN A 267 -11.31 -5.21 26.82
N THR A 268 -10.39 -5.96 26.21
CA THR A 268 -10.36 -7.42 26.36
C THR A 268 -10.17 -7.83 27.82
N LYS A 269 -10.86 -8.88 28.21
CA LYS A 269 -10.69 -9.50 29.54
C LYS A 269 -9.42 -10.37 29.62
N TYR A 270 -8.76 -10.60 28.49
CA TYR A 270 -7.63 -11.52 28.34
C TYR A 270 -6.46 -10.87 27.62
N PRO A 271 -5.92 -9.74 28.12
CA PRO A 271 -4.93 -8.94 27.37
C PRO A 271 -3.66 -9.73 27.01
N GLN A 272 -3.18 -10.57 27.91
CA GLN A 272 -2.02 -11.40 27.66
C GLN A 272 -2.23 -12.39 26.52
N VAL A 273 -3.38 -13.06 26.50
CA VAL A 273 -3.75 -14.01 25.45
C VAL A 273 -3.98 -13.29 24.12
N ALA A 274 -4.66 -12.14 24.15
CA ALA A 274 -4.98 -11.37 22.94
C ALA A 274 -3.70 -10.84 22.27
N VAL A 275 -2.72 -10.32 23.03
CA VAL A 275 -1.44 -9.87 22.51
C VAL A 275 -0.62 -11.05 21.96
N ALA A 276 -0.60 -12.19 22.66
CA ALA A 276 0.10 -13.37 22.19
C ALA A 276 -0.52 -13.92 20.88
N LEU A 277 -1.85 -13.94 20.79
CA LEU A 277 -2.55 -14.36 19.57
C LEU A 277 -2.30 -13.40 18.41
N ALA A 278 -2.38 -12.09 18.64
CA ALA A 278 -2.08 -11.10 17.60
C ALA A 278 -0.64 -11.25 17.07
N SER A 279 0.33 -11.44 17.97
CA SER A 279 1.72 -11.69 17.60
C SER A 279 1.88 -13.00 16.82
N PHE A 280 1.18 -14.06 17.20
CA PHE A 280 1.22 -15.34 16.49
C PHE A 280 0.60 -15.24 15.09
N LEU A 281 -0.56 -14.60 14.95
CA LEU A 281 -1.22 -14.40 13.65
C LEU A 281 -0.38 -13.55 12.68
N GLY A 282 0.48 -12.68 13.20
CA GLY A 282 1.46 -11.92 12.41
C GLY A 282 2.86 -12.56 12.34
N SER A 283 3.03 -13.77 12.87
CA SER A 283 4.32 -14.47 12.83
C SER A 283 4.71 -14.93 11.42
N THR A 284 5.98 -15.24 11.22
CA THR A 284 6.52 -15.81 9.97
C THR A 284 5.72 -17.03 9.53
N GLU A 285 5.39 -17.95 10.46
CA GLU A 285 4.60 -19.14 10.15
C GLU A 285 3.20 -18.76 9.65
N ALA A 286 2.49 -17.90 10.38
CA ALA A 286 1.13 -17.53 10.03
C ALA A 286 1.05 -16.74 8.72
N GLN A 287 2.02 -15.86 8.46
CA GLN A 287 2.09 -15.13 7.20
C GLN A 287 2.41 -16.06 6.01
N LYS A 288 3.28 -17.06 6.19
CA LYS A 288 3.56 -18.06 5.15
C LYS A 288 2.32 -18.89 4.81
N GLU A 289 1.55 -19.31 5.80
CA GLU A 289 0.30 -20.02 5.57
C GLU A 289 -0.78 -19.11 4.95
N HIS A 290 -0.79 -17.81 5.28
CA HIS A 290 -1.69 -16.84 4.66
C HIS A 290 -1.37 -16.64 3.17
N TYR A 291 -0.08 -16.55 2.83
CA TYR A 291 0.36 -16.54 1.43
C TYR A 291 -0.10 -17.80 0.68
N LYS A 292 0.09 -18.99 1.25
CA LYS A 292 -0.29 -20.26 0.61
C LYS A 292 -1.80 -20.41 0.39
N THR A 293 -2.60 -19.93 1.32
CA THR A 293 -4.06 -20.07 1.27
C THR A 293 -4.76 -18.94 0.53
N ARG A 294 -4.18 -17.72 0.57
CA ARG A 294 -4.83 -16.50 0.12
C ARG A 294 -4.05 -15.70 -0.90
N ASN A 295 -2.83 -16.11 -1.26
CA ASN A 295 -1.89 -15.36 -2.11
C ASN A 295 -1.62 -13.92 -1.61
N THR A 296 -1.75 -13.68 -0.31
CA THR A 296 -1.47 -12.38 0.29
C THR A 296 0.03 -12.21 0.50
N ILE A 297 0.57 -11.08 0.06
CA ILE A 297 2.01 -10.86 0.14
C ILE A 297 2.41 -10.52 1.59
N PRO A 298 3.32 -11.30 2.21
CA PRO A 298 3.72 -11.10 3.59
C PRO A 298 4.48 -9.78 3.79
N THR A 299 4.46 -9.27 5.02
CA THR A 299 5.29 -8.14 5.45
C THR A 299 6.63 -8.58 6.03
N ASP A 300 6.73 -9.81 6.50
CA ASP A 300 7.97 -10.38 7.06
C ASP A 300 9.05 -10.42 5.98
N LYS A 301 10.12 -9.64 6.17
CA LYS A 301 11.23 -9.54 5.22
C LYS A 301 11.95 -10.86 4.98
N SER A 302 11.97 -11.78 5.96
CA SER A 302 12.58 -13.10 5.78
C SER A 302 11.79 -13.99 4.83
N LEU A 303 10.47 -13.81 4.74
CA LEU A 303 9.62 -14.56 3.82
C LEU A 303 9.78 -14.11 2.37
N LEU A 304 10.19 -12.87 2.12
CA LEU A 304 10.50 -12.41 0.77
C LEU A 304 11.77 -13.09 0.21
N GLU A 305 12.62 -13.64 1.09
CA GLU A 305 13.79 -14.44 0.75
C GLU A 305 13.50 -15.96 0.73
N ASP A 306 12.33 -16.39 1.19
CA ASP A 306 11.90 -17.81 1.14
C ASP A 306 11.80 -18.25 -0.33
N PRO A 307 12.43 -19.39 -0.75
CA PRO A 307 12.47 -19.79 -2.15
C PRO A 307 11.10 -19.96 -2.82
N GLU A 308 10.08 -20.37 -2.07
CA GLU A 308 8.71 -20.51 -2.58
C GLU A 308 8.11 -19.14 -2.94
N ILE A 309 8.28 -18.13 -2.07
CA ILE A 309 7.76 -16.78 -2.27
C ILE A 309 8.65 -15.99 -3.23
N ALA A 310 9.98 -16.13 -3.12
CA ALA A 310 10.94 -15.47 -4.01
C ALA A 310 10.82 -15.92 -5.48
N SER A 311 10.26 -17.07 -5.76
CA SER A 311 9.95 -17.53 -7.11
C SER A 311 8.65 -16.94 -7.67
N ASP A 312 7.82 -16.34 -6.84
CA ASP A 312 6.59 -15.65 -7.26
C ASP A 312 6.91 -14.22 -7.73
N ALA A 313 6.68 -13.97 -9.00
CA ALA A 313 6.94 -12.66 -9.61
C ALA A 313 6.12 -11.53 -9.00
N LEU A 314 4.88 -11.79 -8.54
CA LEU A 314 4.05 -10.81 -7.86
C LEU A 314 4.60 -10.45 -6.49
N ALA A 315 4.94 -11.46 -5.69
CA ALA A 315 5.52 -11.26 -4.36
C ALA A 315 6.86 -10.51 -4.45
N THR A 316 7.70 -10.86 -5.40
CA THR A 316 8.99 -10.20 -5.65
C THR A 316 8.80 -8.76 -6.09
N ALA A 317 7.88 -8.48 -7.02
CA ALA A 317 7.62 -7.12 -7.49
C ALA A 317 7.07 -6.23 -6.36
N GLN A 318 6.10 -6.72 -5.59
CA GLN A 318 5.56 -5.96 -4.46
C GLN A 318 6.61 -5.76 -3.36
N GLY A 319 7.36 -6.78 -2.99
CA GLY A 319 8.42 -6.68 -2.00
C GLY A 319 9.51 -5.68 -2.40
N ASN A 320 9.99 -5.74 -3.65
CA ASN A 320 10.97 -4.80 -4.19
C ASN A 320 10.40 -3.38 -4.28
N THR A 321 9.13 -3.22 -4.65
CA THR A 321 8.47 -1.92 -4.71
C THR A 321 8.43 -1.28 -3.31
N ILE A 322 8.04 -2.02 -2.29
CA ILE A 322 8.00 -1.52 -0.92
C ILE A 322 9.40 -1.20 -0.40
N ALA A 323 10.38 -2.05 -0.68
CA ALA A 323 11.75 -1.86 -0.20
C ALA A 323 12.47 -0.68 -0.88
N ASN A 324 12.24 -0.46 -2.18
CA ASN A 324 13.06 0.42 -3.00
C ASN A 324 12.32 1.65 -3.54
N THR A 325 11.01 1.54 -3.81
CA THR A 325 10.26 2.53 -4.60
C THR A 325 8.92 2.92 -3.98
N SER A 326 8.82 2.90 -2.65
CA SER A 326 7.61 3.32 -1.95
C SER A 326 7.88 4.35 -0.86
N ILE A 327 6.84 5.10 -0.55
CA ILE A 327 6.71 5.86 0.67
C ILE A 327 5.50 5.35 1.45
N MET A 328 5.52 5.51 2.76
CA MET A 328 4.35 5.18 3.57
C MET A 328 3.19 6.11 3.21
N GLN A 329 1.99 5.55 2.98
CA GLN A 329 0.78 6.34 2.89
C GLN A 329 0.45 6.92 4.28
N PRO A 330 0.42 8.25 4.45
CA PRO A 330 0.08 8.83 5.73
C PRO A 330 -1.39 8.59 6.10
N PHE A 331 -1.67 8.50 7.39
CA PHE A 331 -3.02 8.28 7.93
C PHE A 331 -3.38 9.25 9.07
N VAL A 332 -2.74 10.41 9.10
CA VAL A 332 -3.13 11.54 9.96
C VAL A 332 -4.31 12.31 9.35
N ALA A 333 -5.07 12.99 10.19
CA ALA A 333 -6.30 13.70 9.79
C ALA A 333 -6.09 14.66 8.59
N GLY A 334 -4.96 15.35 8.53
CA GLY A 334 -4.62 16.26 7.42
C GLY A 334 -4.51 15.59 6.05
N MET A 335 -4.38 14.26 5.99
CA MET A 335 -4.33 13.51 4.72
C MET A 335 -5.65 13.60 3.94
N SER A 336 -6.76 13.92 4.59
CA SER A 336 -8.05 14.15 3.92
C SER A 336 -7.98 15.29 2.88
N ASN A 337 -7.13 16.28 3.10
CA ASN A 337 -6.95 17.39 2.16
C ASN A 337 -6.12 17.01 0.92
N TYR A 338 -5.40 15.89 0.97
CA TYR A 338 -4.57 15.44 -0.14
C TYR A 338 -5.41 14.92 -1.32
N TRP A 339 -6.36 14.03 -1.05
CA TRP A 339 -6.96 13.17 -2.06
C TRP A 339 -7.62 13.93 -3.21
N SER A 340 -8.60 14.75 -2.92
CA SER A 340 -9.34 15.50 -3.95
C SER A 340 -8.47 16.59 -4.61
N ASN A 341 -7.59 17.24 -3.87
CA ASN A 341 -6.72 18.27 -4.42
C ASN A 341 -5.68 17.71 -5.39
N ALA A 342 -5.03 16.59 -5.04
CA ALA A 342 -4.08 15.91 -5.92
C ALA A 342 -4.78 15.30 -7.15
N GLU A 343 -5.99 14.75 -6.99
CA GLU A 343 -6.80 14.27 -8.10
C GLU A 343 -7.16 15.39 -9.07
N ASN A 344 -7.63 16.54 -8.55
CA ASN A 344 -7.96 17.70 -9.36
C ASN A 344 -6.75 18.25 -10.12
N MET A 345 -5.57 18.23 -9.50
CA MET A 345 -4.32 18.62 -10.18
C MET A 345 -4.02 17.70 -11.36
N GLY A 346 -4.11 16.38 -11.17
CA GLY A 346 -3.95 15.39 -12.26
C GLY A 346 -4.94 15.63 -13.41
N LYS A 347 -6.21 15.84 -13.09
CA LYS A 347 -7.25 16.17 -14.08
C LYS A 347 -6.99 17.49 -14.81
N ALA A 348 -6.52 18.52 -14.10
CA ALA A 348 -6.20 19.82 -14.68
C ALA A 348 -4.99 19.75 -15.62
N ILE A 349 -3.98 18.93 -15.30
CA ILE A 349 -2.84 18.67 -16.21
C ILE A 349 -3.33 17.97 -17.48
N LEU A 350 -4.14 16.92 -17.36
CA LEU A 350 -4.68 16.15 -18.49
C LEU A 350 -5.55 17.00 -19.43
N SER A 351 -6.34 17.94 -18.88
CA SER A 351 -7.22 18.82 -19.66
C SER A 351 -6.51 20.04 -20.25
N GLY A 352 -5.23 20.25 -19.96
CA GLY A 352 -4.48 21.43 -20.39
C GLY A 352 -4.74 22.70 -19.56
N GLY A 353 -5.43 22.57 -18.42
CA GLY A 353 -5.61 23.67 -17.46
C GLY A 353 -4.32 24.05 -16.72
N VAL A 354 -3.39 23.10 -16.63
CA VAL A 354 -2.01 23.33 -16.17
C VAL A 354 -1.06 23.25 -17.37
N THR A 355 -0.25 24.27 -17.53
CA THR A 355 0.73 24.43 -18.61
C THR A 355 2.09 24.77 -18.03
N GLU A 356 3.14 24.73 -18.83
CA GLU A 356 4.47 25.17 -18.37
C GLU A 356 4.48 26.62 -17.88
N LYS A 357 3.65 27.48 -18.46
CA LYS A 357 3.57 28.90 -18.08
C LYS A 357 2.95 29.14 -16.70
N ASN A 358 1.95 28.35 -16.34
CA ASN A 358 1.24 28.51 -15.06
C ASN A 358 1.59 27.39 -14.04
N ALA A 359 2.52 26.50 -14.36
CA ALA A 359 2.88 25.37 -13.49
C ALA A 359 3.31 25.83 -12.10
N ALA A 360 4.12 26.88 -11.98
CA ALA A 360 4.55 27.40 -10.70
C ALA A 360 3.36 27.91 -9.85
N GLU A 361 2.48 28.72 -10.44
CA GLU A 361 1.28 29.25 -9.77
C GLU A 361 0.34 28.10 -9.33
N LYS A 362 0.08 27.13 -10.22
CA LYS A 362 -0.82 26.01 -9.93
C LYS A 362 -0.26 25.07 -8.88
N THR A 363 1.06 24.85 -8.87
CA THR A 363 1.73 24.04 -7.85
C THR A 363 1.70 24.72 -6.47
N GLU A 364 1.92 26.01 -6.42
CA GLU A 364 1.80 26.81 -5.19
C GLU A 364 0.37 26.77 -4.63
N ALA A 365 -0.63 26.92 -5.50
CA ALA A 365 -2.04 26.82 -5.11
C ALA A 365 -2.37 25.43 -4.57
N LEU A 366 -1.82 24.37 -5.17
CA LEU A 366 -1.97 22.99 -4.69
C LEU A 366 -1.36 22.82 -3.29
N ASN A 367 -0.12 23.29 -3.09
CA ASN A 367 0.54 23.23 -1.79
C ASN A 367 -0.25 23.97 -0.70
N THR A 368 -0.81 25.11 -1.03
CA THR A 368 -1.70 25.87 -0.13
C THR A 368 -2.96 25.07 0.20
N ALA A 369 -3.62 24.48 -0.79
CA ALA A 369 -4.84 23.71 -0.60
C ALA A 369 -4.63 22.49 0.31
N PHE A 370 -3.48 21.82 0.21
CA PHE A 370 -3.12 20.69 1.07
C PHE A 370 -3.03 21.07 2.55
N ASN A 371 -2.62 22.31 2.86
CA ASN A 371 -2.33 22.79 4.21
C ASN A 371 -3.41 23.75 4.75
N THR A 372 -4.51 23.91 4.04
CA THR A 372 -5.65 24.71 4.52
C THR A 372 -6.38 23.93 5.65
N LYS A 373 -6.63 24.65 6.78
CA LYS A 373 -7.33 24.08 7.95
C LYS A 373 -8.83 24.13 7.74
#